data_cfed776526b91dea850e4c389cff6963
#
_entry.id   cfed776526b91dea850e4c389cff6963
#
_cell.length_a   1.000
_cell.length_b   1.000
_cell.length_c   1.000
_cell.angle_alpha   90.00
_cell.angle_beta   90.00
_cell.angle_gamma   90.00
#
_symmetry.space_group_name_H-M   'P 1'
#
loop_
_entity.id
_entity.type
_entity.pdbx_description
1 polymer ?
#
loop_
_entity_poly.entity_id
_entity_poly.type
_entity_poly.pdbx_seq_one_letter_code
_entity_poly.pdbx_strand_id
1 'polypeptide(L)'
;MRYLLIFPAALLALASCKQKTETAATTPIQSPLNGSWRLVSSKSITKDTVDTSPKSGVETVKLYNDTHFTFFTHDTKKGKIDTPLFTAGAGTYKLSGDKYTEHLQYCNAREWEDHDFDFTMTLKNDTMTQRGVEKVPGVVDHVIIETYVKMK
;
A
#
# COMPACT_ATOMS: atom_id res chain seq x y z
N MET A 1 53.62 -75.11 -17.09
CA MET A 1 53.06 -74.44 -15.92
C MET A 1 52.83 -72.97 -16.24
N ARG A 2 51.57 -72.58 -16.47
CA ARG A 2 51.18 -71.19 -16.84
C ARG A 2 50.49 -70.59 -15.63
N TYR A 3 51.11 -69.57 -15.03
CA TYR A 3 50.52 -68.84 -13.89
C TYR A 3 49.64 -67.73 -14.45
N LEU A 4 48.34 -67.84 -14.13
CA LEU A 4 47.33 -66.85 -14.46
C LEU A 4 47.30 -65.76 -13.35
N LEU A 5 47.75 -64.58 -13.65
CA LEU A 5 47.70 -63.47 -12.72
C LEU A 5 46.31 -62.83 -12.81
N ILE A 6 45.53 -62.89 -11.72
CA ILE A 6 44.23 -62.24 -11.59
C ILE A 6 44.47 -60.85 -10.97
N PHE A 7 44.21 -59.82 -11.72
CA PHE A 7 44.19 -58.43 -11.20
C PHE A 7 42.82 -58.14 -10.60
N PRO A 8 42.71 -57.64 -9.34
CA PRO A 8 41.44 -57.14 -8.83
C PRO A 8 41.20 -55.74 -9.35
N ALA A 9 40.07 -55.54 -10.07
CA ALA A 9 39.58 -54.23 -10.44
C ALA A 9 38.98 -53.53 -9.21
N ALA A 10 39.63 -52.46 -8.75
CA ALA A 10 39.08 -51.60 -7.71
C ALA A 10 38.03 -50.65 -8.29
N LEU A 11 36.75 -50.85 -7.94
CA LEU A 11 35.65 -49.94 -8.27
C LEU A 11 35.72 -48.72 -7.38
N LEU A 12 36.16 -47.59 -7.89
CA LEU A 12 36.03 -46.28 -7.21
C LEU A 12 34.58 -45.77 -7.39
N ALA A 13 33.78 -45.89 -6.34
CA ALA A 13 32.47 -45.25 -6.27
C ALA A 13 32.65 -43.75 -5.99
N LEU A 14 32.48 -42.91 -7.02
CA LEU A 14 32.40 -41.45 -6.88
C LEU A 14 31.05 -41.10 -6.23
N ALA A 15 31.05 -40.85 -4.93
CA ALA A 15 29.94 -40.28 -4.19
C ALA A 15 29.80 -38.80 -4.60
N SER A 16 28.95 -38.51 -5.61
CA SER A 16 28.56 -37.17 -5.98
C SER A 16 27.65 -36.60 -4.88
N CYS A 17 28.20 -35.81 -3.95
CA CYS A 17 27.42 -34.98 -3.07
C CYS A 17 26.70 -33.91 -3.91
N LYS A 18 25.41 -34.10 -4.17
CA LYS A 18 24.54 -33.04 -4.64
C LYS A 18 24.42 -31.99 -3.55
N GLN A 19 25.21 -30.93 -3.66
CA GLN A 19 25.10 -29.75 -2.84
C GLN A 19 23.75 -29.09 -3.18
N LYS A 20 22.79 -29.27 -2.27
CA LYS A 20 21.49 -28.57 -2.36
C LYS A 20 21.77 -27.10 -2.14
N THR A 21 21.79 -26.32 -3.22
CA THR A 21 21.86 -24.85 -3.13
C THR A 21 20.56 -24.41 -2.45
N GLU A 22 20.62 -24.15 -1.15
CA GLU A 22 19.56 -23.42 -0.47
C GLU A 22 19.50 -22.02 -1.08
N THR A 23 18.52 -21.79 -1.94
CA THR A 23 18.16 -20.45 -2.36
C THR A 23 17.74 -19.72 -1.09
N ALA A 24 18.56 -18.80 -0.62
CA ALA A 24 18.19 -17.93 0.51
C ALA A 24 16.84 -17.29 0.18
N ALA A 25 15.82 -17.63 0.96
CA ALA A 25 14.52 -17.01 0.86
C ALA A 25 14.71 -15.51 1.20
N THR A 26 14.71 -14.66 0.19
CA THR A 26 14.66 -13.22 0.38
C THR A 26 13.36 -12.92 1.14
N THR A 27 13.47 -12.49 2.39
CA THR A 27 12.32 -12.01 3.17
C THR A 27 11.67 -10.90 2.35
N PRO A 28 10.37 -10.98 2.03
CA PRO A 28 9.70 -9.92 1.29
C PRO A 28 9.89 -8.60 2.04
N ILE A 29 10.36 -7.58 1.33
CA ILE A 29 10.47 -6.23 1.90
C ILE A 29 9.04 -5.75 2.13
N GLN A 30 8.66 -5.64 3.39
CA GLN A 30 7.34 -5.12 3.77
C GLN A 30 7.24 -3.64 3.39
N SER A 31 6.08 -3.23 2.92
CA SER A 31 5.81 -1.82 2.64
C SER A 31 5.94 -0.97 3.91
N PRO A 32 6.62 0.17 3.86
CA PRO A 32 6.72 1.08 5.00
C PRO A 32 5.35 1.67 5.38
N LEU A 33 4.35 1.56 4.49
CA LEU A 33 2.98 2.02 4.73
C LEU A 33 2.15 1.04 5.57
N ASN A 34 2.56 -0.22 5.70
CA ASN A 34 1.78 -1.26 6.39
C ASN A 34 1.24 -0.79 7.74
N GLY A 35 -0.04 -1.01 7.95
CA GLY A 35 -0.75 -0.67 9.18
C GLY A 35 -1.92 0.29 8.97
N SER A 36 -2.37 0.89 10.06
CA SER A 36 -3.52 1.78 10.12
C SER A 36 -3.06 3.22 10.35
N TRP A 37 -3.66 4.16 9.64
CA TRP A 37 -3.29 5.56 9.61
C TRP A 37 -4.53 6.43 9.79
N ARG A 38 -4.51 7.35 10.76
CA ARG A 38 -5.59 8.30 11.00
C ARG A 38 -5.29 9.63 10.35
N LEU A 39 -6.24 10.16 9.60
CA LEU A 39 -6.16 11.50 9.04
C LEU A 39 -6.17 12.55 10.16
N VAL A 40 -5.18 13.42 10.17
CA VAL A 40 -5.09 14.55 11.13
C VAL A 40 -5.27 15.90 10.46
N SER A 41 -5.02 15.97 9.16
CA SER A 41 -5.21 17.19 8.37
C SER A 41 -5.40 16.85 6.90
N SER A 42 -6.37 17.47 6.26
CA SER A 42 -6.53 17.46 4.80
C SER A 42 -6.88 18.85 4.31
N LYS A 43 -6.39 19.17 3.10
CA LYS A 43 -6.81 20.33 2.31
C LYS A 43 -7.17 19.86 0.92
N SER A 44 -8.37 20.18 0.49
CA SER A 44 -8.81 20.05 -0.89
C SER A 44 -8.92 21.45 -1.49
N ILE A 45 -8.13 21.73 -2.52
CA ILE A 45 -7.99 23.07 -3.11
C ILE A 45 -8.51 22.99 -4.56
N THR A 46 -9.60 23.66 -4.82
CA THR A 46 -10.11 23.96 -6.15
C THR A 46 -9.90 25.45 -6.41
N LYS A 47 -9.81 25.88 -7.65
CA LYS A 47 -9.57 27.30 -8.06
C LYS A 47 -9.52 28.33 -6.91
N ASP A 48 -10.68 28.63 -6.34
CA ASP A 48 -10.86 29.72 -5.35
C ASP A 48 -11.34 29.22 -3.98
N THR A 49 -11.45 27.89 -3.81
CA THR A 49 -11.98 27.28 -2.59
C THR A 49 -10.96 26.36 -1.94
N VAL A 50 -10.82 26.48 -0.64
CA VAL A 50 -10.02 25.54 0.20
C VAL A 50 -10.98 24.90 1.20
N ASP A 51 -11.21 23.61 1.03
CA ASP A 51 -11.89 22.81 2.07
C ASP A 51 -10.88 22.11 2.95
N THR A 52 -11.19 21.96 4.25
CA THR A 52 -10.31 21.34 5.24
C THR A 52 -11.03 20.23 5.98
N SER A 53 -10.29 19.15 6.26
CA SER A 53 -10.76 17.96 6.99
C SER A 53 -9.71 17.50 8.00
N PRO A 54 -10.05 16.65 8.98
CA PRO A 54 -11.41 16.20 9.29
C PRO A 54 -12.24 17.32 9.93
N LYS A 55 -13.54 17.31 9.68
CA LYS A 55 -14.49 18.14 10.41
C LYS A 55 -14.70 17.60 11.82
N SER A 56 -15.14 18.45 12.76
CA SER A 56 -15.48 17.99 14.11
C SER A 56 -16.51 16.85 14.06
N GLY A 57 -16.24 15.78 14.79
CA GLY A 57 -17.12 14.61 14.81
C GLY A 57 -17.01 13.69 13.57
N VAL A 58 -15.98 13.87 12.75
CA VAL A 58 -15.67 13.00 11.60
C VAL A 58 -14.28 12.41 11.77
N GLU A 59 -14.13 11.13 11.46
CA GLU A 59 -12.86 10.42 11.47
C GLU A 59 -12.63 9.75 10.12
N THR A 60 -11.40 9.84 9.63
CA THR A 60 -10.94 9.13 8.44
C THR A 60 -9.76 8.24 8.82
N VAL A 61 -9.85 6.97 8.43
CA VAL A 61 -8.78 5.99 8.60
C VAL A 61 -8.42 5.39 7.25
N LYS A 62 -7.12 5.24 7.01
CA LYS A 62 -6.56 4.55 5.84
C LYS A 62 -5.75 3.35 6.31
N LEU A 63 -5.95 2.19 5.72
CA LEU A 63 -5.23 0.96 6.04
C LEU A 63 -4.45 0.49 4.83
N TYR A 64 -3.25 -0.04 5.09
CA TYR A 64 -2.37 -0.58 4.07
C TYR A 64 -1.89 -1.98 4.43
N ASN A 65 -1.79 -2.84 3.44
CA ASN A 65 -0.90 -3.99 3.42
C ASN A 65 0.17 -3.77 2.34
N ASP A 66 0.94 -4.79 1.96
CA ASP A 66 2.05 -4.64 1.01
C ASP A 66 1.63 -4.20 -0.40
N THR A 67 0.37 -4.35 -0.78
CA THR A 67 -0.11 -4.14 -2.16
C THR A 67 -1.42 -3.35 -2.26
N HIS A 68 -2.22 -3.32 -1.20
CA HIS A 68 -3.55 -2.72 -1.22
C HIS A 68 -3.70 -1.66 -0.15
N PHE A 69 -4.61 -0.74 -0.42
CA PHE A 69 -5.10 0.22 0.56
C PHE A 69 -6.63 0.15 0.65
N THR A 70 -7.13 0.61 1.77
CA THR A 70 -8.54 0.96 1.93
C THR A 70 -8.64 2.21 2.80
N PHE A 71 -9.67 2.99 2.59
CA PHE A 71 -10.01 4.09 3.48
C PHE A 71 -11.49 4.05 3.83
N PHE A 72 -11.80 4.62 4.96
CA PHE A 72 -13.17 4.96 5.33
C PHE A 72 -13.18 6.27 6.10
N THR A 73 -14.25 7.02 5.89
CA THR A 73 -14.58 8.25 6.61
C THR A 73 -15.97 8.08 7.21
N HIS A 74 -16.14 8.34 8.49
CA HIS A 74 -17.41 8.19 9.14
C HIS A 74 -17.64 9.27 10.21
N ASP A 75 -18.91 9.50 10.55
CA ASP A 75 -19.24 10.29 11.72
C ASP A 75 -19.04 9.49 13.03
N THR A 76 -18.50 10.15 14.06
CA THR A 76 -18.23 9.52 15.37
C THR A 76 -19.48 9.48 16.26
N LYS A 77 -20.62 9.99 15.78
CA LYS A 77 -21.89 10.01 16.48
C LYS A 77 -22.79 8.81 16.14
N LYS A 78 -22.25 7.84 15.36
CA LYS A 78 -22.95 6.60 14.96
C LYS A 78 -24.27 6.88 14.22
N GLY A 79 -24.24 7.81 13.29
CA GLY A 79 -25.38 8.24 12.49
C GLY A 79 -26.42 9.10 13.25
N LYS A 80 -26.13 9.49 14.49
CA LYS A 80 -27.02 10.36 15.30
C LYS A 80 -26.72 11.85 15.07
N ILE A 81 -26.68 12.23 13.80
CA ILE A 81 -26.51 13.60 13.31
C ILE A 81 -27.46 13.83 12.13
N ASP A 82 -27.72 15.08 11.77
CA ASP A 82 -28.66 15.42 10.69
C ASP A 82 -28.28 14.82 9.35
N THR A 83 -26.98 14.69 9.07
CA THR A 83 -26.47 14.06 7.85
C THR A 83 -25.44 12.99 8.23
N PRO A 84 -25.89 11.73 8.43
CA PRO A 84 -24.99 10.61 8.67
C PRO A 84 -23.99 10.45 7.55
N LEU A 85 -22.71 10.26 7.91
CA LEU A 85 -21.62 10.17 6.96
C LEU A 85 -20.94 8.80 7.04
N PHE A 86 -20.87 8.13 5.91
CA PHE A 86 -19.98 6.99 5.69
C PHE A 86 -19.49 6.99 4.24
N THR A 87 -18.19 7.12 4.06
CA THR A 87 -17.54 7.01 2.74
C THR A 87 -16.43 5.98 2.86
N ALA A 88 -16.29 5.13 1.87
CA ALA A 88 -15.25 4.12 1.83
C ALA A 88 -14.78 3.84 0.41
N GLY A 89 -13.52 3.46 0.30
CA GLY A 89 -12.93 3.00 -0.94
C GLY A 89 -11.75 2.07 -0.68
N ALA A 90 -11.36 1.33 -1.70
CA ALA A 90 -10.25 0.39 -1.65
C ALA A 90 -9.64 0.21 -3.05
N GLY A 91 -8.38 -0.21 -3.08
CA GLY A 91 -7.68 -0.50 -4.32
C GLY A 91 -6.27 -0.97 -4.09
N THR A 92 -5.49 -0.95 -5.14
CA THR A 92 -4.06 -1.25 -5.10
C THR A 92 -3.23 0.02 -5.09
N TYR A 93 -1.99 -0.08 -4.65
CA TYR A 93 -1.07 1.04 -4.71
C TYR A 93 0.34 0.61 -5.13
N LYS A 94 1.12 1.60 -5.56
CA LYS A 94 2.56 1.48 -5.80
C LYS A 94 3.29 2.61 -5.09
N LEU A 95 4.39 2.29 -4.41
CA LEU A 95 5.29 3.26 -3.81
C LEU A 95 6.69 3.04 -4.33
N SER A 96 7.30 4.07 -4.94
CA SER A 96 8.66 4.06 -5.46
C SER A 96 9.37 5.38 -5.08
N GLY A 97 10.19 5.31 -4.04
CA GLY A 97 10.74 6.52 -3.42
C GLY A 97 9.62 7.37 -2.82
N ASP A 98 9.46 8.59 -3.32
CA ASP A 98 8.38 9.51 -2.94
C ASP A 98 7.18 9.49 -3.89
N LYS A 99 7.25 8.72 -4.99
CA LYS A 99 6.15 8.56 -5.94
C LYS A 99 5.18 7.51 -5.44
N TYR A 100 3.96 7.92 -5.19
CA TYR A 100 2.89 7.07 -4.72
C TYR A 100 1.70 7.16 -5.68
N THR A 101 1.28 6.02 -6.22
CA THR A 101 0.12 5.92 -7.12
C THR A 101 -0.91 5.00 -6.48
N GLU A 102 -2.15 5.47 -6.37
CA GLU A 102 -3.33 4.68 -6.01
C GLU A 102 -4.10 4.32 -7.26
N HIS A 103 -4.53 3.07 -7.40
CA HIS A 103 -5.57 2.64 -8.31
C HIS A 103 -6.82 2.34 -7.50
N LEU A 104 -7.83 3.21 -7.56
CA LEU A 104 -9.05 3.12 -6.77
C LEU A 104 -10.05 2.18 -7.45
N GLN A 105 -10.09 0.91 -7.02
CA GLN A 105 -10.91 -0.13 -7.64
C GLN A 105 -12.37 -0.10 -7.15
N TYR A 106 -12.57 0.31 -5.92
CA TYR A 106 -13.88 0.30 -5.26
C TYR A 106 -14.09 1.60 -4.50
N CYS A 107 -15.22 2.25 -4.72
CA CYS A 107 -15.62 3.44 -3.99
C CYS A 107 -17.14 3.54 -3.93
N ASN A 108 -17.70 4.01 -2.83
CA ASN A 108 -19.14 4.28 -2.77
C ASN A 108 -19.55 5.52 -3.63
N ALA A 109 -18.62 6.44 -3.91
CA ALA A 109 -18.73 7.45 -4.95
C ALA A 109 -18.28 6.83 -6.28
N ARG A 110 -19.23 6.25 -7.03
CA ARG A 110 -18.97 5.34 -8.15
C ARG A 110 -18.20 5.98 -9.31
N GLU A 111 -18.34 7.29 -9.50
CA GLU A 111 -17.62 8.06 -10.51
C GLU A 111 -16.10 8.12 -10.29
N TRP A 112 -15.63 7.76 -9.09
CA TRP A 112 -14.21 7.74 -8.71
C TRP A 112 -13.54 6.38 -8.96
N GLU A 113 -14.31 5.35 -9.26
CA GLU A 113 -13.77 3.99 -9.47
C GLU A 113 -12.99 3.89 -10.77
N ASP A 114 -12.05 2.94 -10.80
CA ASP A 114 -11.16 2.61 -11.92
C ASP A 114 -10.27 3.79 -12.39
N HIS A 115 -9.94 4.71 -11.47
CA HIS A 115 -9.02 5.81 -11.74
C HIS A 115 -7.72 5.65 -10.98
N ASP A 116 -6.64 6.15 -11.59
CA ASP A 116 -5.32 6.26 -10.98
C ASP A 116 -5.11 7.68 -10.45
N PHE A 117 -4.56 7.78 -9.24
CA PHE A 117 -4.22 9.04 -8.61
C PHE A 117 -2.75 9.04 -8.21
N ASP A 118 -2.01 10.01 -8.73
CA ASP A 118 -0.58 10.16 -8.49
C ASP A 118 -0.32 11.22 -7.41
N PHE A 119 0.46 10.83 -6.42
CA PHE A 119 0.85 11.69 -5.31
C PHE A 119 2.35 11.68 -5.08
N THR A 120 2.86 12.78 -4.56
CA THR A 120 4.13 12.79 -3.86
C THR A 120 3.89 12.49 -2.40
N MET A 121 4.57 11.47 -1.88
CA MET A 121 4.45 11.01 -0.50
C MET A 121 5.70 11.29 0.30
N THR A 122 5.53 11.80 1.50
CA THR A 122 6.60 11.93 2.49
C THR A 122 6.24 11.09 3.71
N LEU A 123 7.19 10.24 4.13
CA LEU A 123 7.07 9.42 5.33
C LEU A 123 8.17 9.81 6.30
N LYS A 124 7.80 10.30 7.48
CA LYS A 124 8.74 10.70 8.52
C LYS A 124 8.23 10.23 9.89
N ASN A 125 8.94 9.26 10.48
CA ASN A 125 8.50 8.58 11.70
C ASN A 125 7.09 7.99 11.49
N ASP A 126 6.18 8.28 12.42
CA ASP A 126 4.79 7.84 12.37
C ASP A 126 3.86 8.84 11.65
N THR A 127 4.40 9.69 10.79
CA THR A 127 3.64 10.68 10.02
C THR A 127 3.83 10.46 8.52
N MET A 128 2.73 10.40 7.81
CA MET A 128 2.65 10.28 6.36
C MET A 128 1.95 11.50 5.80
N THR A 129 2.53 12.15 4.78
CA THR A 129 1.88 13.24 4.05
C THR A 129 1.87 12.89 2.57
N GLN A 130 0.70 12.96 1.93
CA GLN A 130 0.54 12.81 0.49
C GLN A 130 0.01 14.11 -0.13
N ARG A 131 0.49 14.41 -1.34
CA ARG A 131 0.05 15.56 -2.12
C ARG A 131 -0.04 15.20 -3.59
N GLY A 132 -1.15 15.52 -4.23
CA GLY A 132 -1.35 15.32 -5.66
C GLY A 132 -2.54 16.09 -6.19
N VAL A 133 -2.83 15.87 -7.46
CA VAL A 133 -4.04 16.40 -8.11
C VAL A 133 -4.94 15.21 -8.43
N GLU A 134 -6.13 15.21 -7.89
CA GLU A 134 -7.15 14.23 -8.25
C GLU A 134 -7.94 14.74 -9.46
N LYS A 135 -7.99 13.90 -10.50
CA LYS A 135 -8.66 14.18 -11.77
C LYS A 135 -9.56 13.03 -12.14
N VAL A 136 -10.84 13.35 -12.26
CA VAL A 136 -11.88 12.41 -12.70
C VAL A 136 -12.71 13.09 -13.77
N PRO A 137 -13.01 12.44 -14.90
CA PRO A 137 -13.84 13.03 -15.95
C PRO A 137 -15.20 13.48 -15.40
N GLY A 138 -15.53 14.75 -15.64
CA GLY A 138 -16.79 15.33 -15.15
C GLY A 138 -16.76 15.86 -13.72
N VAL A 139 -15.65 15.67 -13.01
CA VAL A 139 -15.40 16.24 -11.68
C VAL A 139 -14.39 17.37 -11.78
N VAL A 140 -14.54 18.40 -10.96
CA VAL A 140 -13.58 19.51 -10.95
C VAL A 140 -12.26 19.04 -10.35
N ASP A 141 -11.16 19.26 -11.08
CA ASP A 141 -9.81 18.95 -10.58
C ASP A 141 -9.53 19.67 -9.25
N HIS A 142 -8.95 18.98 -8.32
CA HIS A 142 -8.55 19.58 -7.05
C HIS A 142 -7.20 19.04 -6.55
N VAL A 143 -6.45 19.89 -5.88
CA VAL A 143 -5.21 19.51 -5.21
C VAL A 143 -5.56 18.99 -3.85
N ILE A 144 -5.12 17.76 -3.56
CA ILE A 144 -5.22 17.15 -2.23
C ILE A 144 -3.88 17.25 -1.51
N ILE A 145 -3.94 17.64 -0.24
CA ILE A 145 -2.81 17.56 0.69
C ILE A 145 -3.34 16.93 1.97
N GLU A 146 -2.91 15.73 2.26
CA GLU A 146 -3.39 14.97 3.41
C GLU A 146 -2.22 14.53 4.30
N THR A 147 -2.42 14.66 5.60
CA THR A 147 -1.46 14.22 6.61
C THR A 147 -2.12 13.22 7.54
N TYR A 148 -1.48 12.07 7.70
CA TYR A 148 -1.92 10.97 8.52
C TYR A 148 -0.89 10.68 9.61
N VAL A 149 -1.34 10.13 10.73
CA VAL A 149 -0.49 9.57 11.78
C VAL A 149 -0.78 8.09 11.96
N LYS A 150 0.27 7.31 12.20
CA LYS A 150 0.17 5.88 12.40
C LYS A 150 -0.57 5.58 13.70
N MET A 151 -1.52 4.67 13.63
CA MET A 151 -2.25 4.20 14.80
C MET A 151 -1.45 3.07 15.47
N LYS A 152 -1.39 3.09 16.79
CA LYS A 152 -0.72 2.05 17.61
C LYS A 152 -1.70 0.95 18.00
#